data_41bb48115aba9496b799e195c1794a18
#
_entry.id   41bb48115aba9496b799e195c1794a18
#
_cell.length_a   1.000
_cell.length_b   1.000
_cell.length_c   1.000
_cell.angle_alpha   90.00
_cell.angle_beta   90.00
_cell.angle_gamma   90.00
#
_symmetry.space_group_name_H-M   'P 1'
#
loop_
_entity.id
_entity.type
_entity.pdbx_description
1 polymer ?
#
loop_
_entity_poly.entity_id
_entity_poly.type
_entity_poly.pdbx_seq_one_letter_code
_entity_poly.pdbx_strand_id
1 'polypeptide(L)' 'RIDITMETDDTIYVMELKFNKSAEEALAQIEAKHYADAFKMSGKKVVKIGLNFSVKDEVNCLEWKIG' A
#
# COMPACT_ATOMS: atom_id res chain seq x y z
N ARG A 1 7.62 7.25 5.28
CA ARG A 1 7.15 5.99 4.71
C ARG A 1 6.61 5.09 5.82
N ILE A 2 5.41 4.62 5.64
CA ILE A 2 4.75 3.73 6.59
C ILE A 2 4.29 2.48 5.84
N ASP A 3 4.72 1.31 6.33
CA ASP A 3 4.29 0.02 5.81
C ASP A 3 3.31 -0.59 6.79
N ILE A 4 2.16 -1.02 6.30
CA ILE A 4 1.10 -1.60 7.11
C ILE A 4 0.68 -2.93 6.51
N THR A 5 0.55 -3.95 7.36
CA THR A 5 0.00 -5.24 6.95
C THR A 5 -1.20 -5.55 7.81
N MET A 6 -2.31 -5.91 7.18
CA MET A 6 -3.52 -6.29 7.87
C MET A 6 -3.99 -7.64 7.34
N GLU A 7 -4.35 -8.53 8.22
CA GLU A 7 -4.74 -9.89 7.85
C GLU A 7 -6.15 -10.21 8.34
N THR A 8 -6.96 -10.77 7.45
CA THR A 8 -8.26 -11.34 7.78
C THR A 8 -8.18 -12.86 7.59
N ASP A 9 -9.31 -13.56 7.74
CA ASP A 9 -9.33 -15.02 7.61
C ASP A 9 -8.91 -15.49 6.21
N ASP A 10 -9.19 -14.69 5.17
CA ASP A 10 -8.97 -15.09 3.77
C ASP A 10 -8.09 -14.13 2.96
N THR A 11 -7.73 -12.99 3.53
CA THR A 11 -7.01 -11.95 2.77
C THR A 11 -5.94 -11.30 3.62
N ILE A 12 -4.82 -10.98 2.97
CA ILE A 12 -3.74 -10.18 3.54
C ILE A 12 -3.65 -8.88 2.74
N TYR A 13 -3.75 -7.75 3.43
CA TYR A 13 -3.61 -6.43 2.83
C TYR A 13 -2.21 -5.90 3.11
N VAL A 14 -1.47 -5.59 2.06
CA VAL A 14 -0.15 -4.99 2.16
C VAL A 14 -0.28 -3.55 1.68
N MET A 15 -0.03 -2.61 2.58
CA MET A 15 -0.23 -1.19 2.30
C MET A 15 1.05 -0.41 2.55
N GLU A 16 1.27 0.60 1.73
CA GLU A 16 2.34 1.56 1.95
C GLU A 16 1.78 2.96 1.83
N LEU A 17 2.10 3.80 2.82
CA LEU A 17 1.70 5.20 2.85
C LEU A 17 2.91 6.08 2.57
N LYS A 18 2.76 6.97 1.62
CA LYS A 18 3.75 8.00 1.32
C LYS A 18 3.16 9.39 1.56
N PHE A 19 4.04 10.36 1.70
CA PHE A 19 3.68 11.76 1.91
C PHE A 19 4.20 12.59 0.76
N ASN A 20 3.33 13.41 0.16
CA ASN A 20 3.67 14.33 -0.93
C ASN A 20 4.34 13.64 -2.11
N LYS A 21 3.91 12.42 -2.42
CA LYS A 21 4.34 11.62 -3.56
C LYS A 21 3.10 11.25 -4.39
N SER A 22 2.90 9.98 -4.63
CA SER A 22 1.69 9.50 -5.29
C SER A 22 1.31 8.10 -4.81
N ALA A 23 0.05 7.73 -5.00
CA ALA A 23 -0.40 6.38 -4.70
C ALA A 23 0.29 5.37 -5.62
N GLU A 24 0.57 5.76 -6.87
CA GLU A 24 1.31 4.91 -7.81
C GLU A 24 2.73 4.63 -7.33
N GLU A 25 3.41 5.65 -6.80
CA GLU A 25 4.76 5.46 -6.25
C GLU A 25 4.74 4.54 -5.04
N ALA A 26 3.72 4.68 -4.17
CA ALA A 26 3.56 3.80 -3.02
C ALA A 26 3.35 2.35 -3.45
N LEU A 27 2.49 2.15 -4.45
CA LEU A 27 2.22 0.82 -4.98
C LEU A 27 3.48 0.23 -5.65
N ALA A 28 4.20 1.04 -6.41
CA ALA A 28 5.44 0.62 -7.04
C ALA A 28 6.50 0.22 -6.00
N GLN A 29 6.51 0.87 -4.86
CA GLN A 29 7.42 0.52 -3.76
C GLN A 29 7.11 -0.86 -3.21
N ILE A 30 5.83 -1.21 -3.05
CA ILE A 30 5.42 -2.56 -2.62
C ILE A 30 5.92 -3.59 -3.62
N GLU A 31 5.75 -3.32 -4.91
CA GLU A 31 6.19 -4.22 -5.98
C GLU A 31 7.71 -4.37 -6.00
N ALA A 32 8.43 -3.23 -5.92
CA ALA A 32 9.89 -3.23 -6.01
C ALA A 32 10.56 -3.94 -4.83
N LYS A 33 9.97 -3.87 -3.65
CA LYS A 33 10.48 -4.50 -2.45
C LYS A 33 9.99 -5.93 -2.28
N HIS A 34 9.06 -6.38 -3.13
CA HIS A 34 8.47 -7.72 -3.06
C HIS A 34 7.86 -8.02 -1.70
N TYR A 35 7.28 -7.02 -1.04
CA TYR A 35 6.67 -7.19 0.28
C TYR A 35 5.60 -8.27 0.31
N ALA A 36 4.80 -8.34 -0.75
CA ALA A 36 3.72 -9.31 -0.83
C ALA A 36 4.21 -10.75 -0.99
N ASP A 37 5.44 -10.94 -1.46
CA ASP A 37 6.00 -12.28 -1.70
C ASP A 37 6.13 -13.08 -0.42
N ALA A 38 6.34 -12.39 0.71
CA ALA A 38 6.44 -13.03 2.01
C ALA A 38 5.13 -13.75 2.42
N PHE A 39 4.00 -13.37 1.81
CA PHE A 39 2.69 -13.90 2.18
C PHE A 39 2.13 -14.91 1.18
N LYS A 40 2.84 -15.18 0.09
CA LYS A 40 2.34 -16.10 -0.96
C LYS A 40 2.11 -17.52 -0.45
N MET A 41 2.89 -17.93 0.53
CA MET A 41 2.80 -19.29 1.09
C MET A 41 1.63 -19.47 2.05
N SER A 42 0.95 -18.39 2.41
CA SER A 42 -0.16 -18.46 3.36
C SER A 42 -1.43 -19.12 2.80
N GLY A 43 -1.54 -19.15 1.46
CA GLY A 43 -2.74 -19.60 0.78
C GLY A 43 -3.87 -18.57 0.75
N LYS A 44 -3.64 -17.39 1.35
CA LYS A 44 -4.61 -16.31 1.37
C LYS A 44 -4.45 -15.39 0.16
N LYS A 45 -5.53 -14.69 -0.17
CA LYS A 45 -5.49 -13.65 -1.19
C LYS A 45 -4.63 -12.50 -0.68
N VAL A 46 -3.76 -11.95 -1.53
CA VAL A 46 -2.92 -10.80 -1.18
C VAL A 46 -3.40 -9.59 -1.98
N VAL A 47 -3.72 -8.51 -1.28
CA VAL A 47 -4.14 -7.25 -1.90
C VAL A 47 -3.09 -6.19 -1.57
N LYS A 48 -2.59 -5.51 -2.61
CA LYS A 48 -1.58 -4.46 -2.47
C LYS A 48 -2.26 -3.12 -2.63
N ILE A 49 -2.03 -2.21 -1.69
CA ILE A 49 -2.64 -0.89 -1.70
C ILE A 49 -1.56 0.17 -1.51
N GLY A 50 -1.42 1.04 -2.49
CA GLY A 50 -0.59 2.23 -2.37
C GLY A 50 -1.44 3.40 -1.91
N LEU A 51 -0.96 4.13 -0.91
CA LEU A 51 -1.63 5.29 -0.34
C LEU A 51 -0.69 6.49 -0.40
N ASN A 52 -1.24 7.66 -0.64
CA ASN A 52 -0.48 8.89 -0.57
C ASN A 52 -1.29 9.97 0.12
N PHE A 53 -0.68 10.58 1.12
CA PHE A 53 -1.25 11.74 1.80
C PHE A 53 -0.46 12.97 1.38
N SER A 54 -1.16 14.01 0.95
CA SER A 54 -0.51 15.26 0.56
C SER A 54 -1.32 16.45 1.05
N VAL A 55 -0.61 17.58 1.18
CA VAL A 55 -1.23 18.87 1.48
C VAL A 55 -0.96 19.77 0.29
N LYS A 56 -2.03 20.26 -0.34
CA LYS A 56 -1.94 21.13 -1.50
C LYS A 56 -2.90 22.28 -1.31
N ASP A 57 -2.38 23.51 -1.39
CA ASP A 57 -3.17 24.73 -1.19
C ASP A 57 -3.99 24.69 0.11
N GLU A 58 -3.35 24.24 1.18
CA GLU A 58 -3.94 24.09 2.51
C GLU A 58 -5.07 23.05 2.60
N VAL A 59 -5.20 22.21 1.57
CA VAL A 59 -6.17 21.12 1.53
C VAL A 59 -5.46 19.79 1.70
N ASN A 60 -5.93 18.98 2.64
CA ASN A 60 -5.44 17.63 2.84
C ASN A 60 -6.05 16.69 1.80
N CYS A 61 -5.20 15.93 1.13
CA CYS A 61 -5.65 14.99 0.11
C CYS A 61 -5.13 13.59 0.43
N LEU A 62 -6.00 12.60 0.31
CA LEU A 62 -5.62 11.20 0.41
C LEU A 62 -6.02 10.51 -0.90
N GLU A 63 -5.06 9.86 -1.52
CA GLU A 63 -5.33 9.05 -2.70
C GLU A 63 -4.86 7.63 -2.46
N TRP A 64 -5.46 6.68 -3.18
CA TRP A 64 -5.06 5.28 -3.07
C TRP A 64 -5.15 4.60 -4.42
N LYS A 65 -4.40 3.50 -4.54
CA LYS A 65 -4.43 2.66 -5.73
C LYS A 65 -4.24 1.21 -5.31
N ILE A 66 -5.07 0.34 -5.86
CA ILE A 66 -5.00 -1.10 -5.61
C ILE A 66 -4.33 -1.76 -6.81
N GLY A 67 -3.33 -2.57 -6.53
CA GLY A 67 -2.60 -3.29 -7.55
C GLY A 67 -2.88 -4.77 -7.59
#